data_bc9d1d0526b072c78bfde3a1b1094ba0
#
_entry.id   bc9d1d0526b072c78bfde3a1b1094ba0
#
_cell.length_a   1.000
_cell.length_b   1.000
_cell.length_c   1.000
_cell.angle_alpha   90.00
_cell.angle_beta   90.00
_cell.angle_gamma   90.00
#
_symmetry.space_group_name_H-M   'P 1'
#
loop_
_entity.id
_entity.type
_entity.pdbx_description
1 polymer ?
#
loop_
_entity_poly.entity_id
_entity_poly.type
_entity_poly.pdbx_seq_one_letter_code
_entity_poly.pdbx_strand_id
1 'polypeptide(L)' 'MITVKRLLALLAECPPDAQVFAYEGEDTGMTIQFPDGSRRWIRAGEYDELDDYTEGFEPPEG' A
#
# COMPACT_ATOMS: atom_id res chain seq x y z
N MET A 1 11.91 -3.15 -3.15
CA MET A 1 11.81 -3.79 -1.83
C MET A 1 11.48 -2.74 -0.77
N ILE A 2 10.62 -3.05 0.17
CA ILE A 2 10.25 -2.14 1.25
C ILE A 2 10.70 -2.72 2.58
N THR A 3 11.19 -1.85 3.48
CA THR A 3 11.60 -2.29 4.81
C THR A 3 10.41 -2.25 5.77
N VAL A 4 10.51 -3.02 6.85
CA VAL A 4 9.49 -2.99 7.91
C VAL A 4 9.34 -1.58 8.48
N LYS A 5 10.44 -0.89 8.68
CA LYS A 5 10.43 0.48 9.19
C LYS A 5 9.62 1.42 8.28
N ARG A 6 9.84 1.32 6.98
CA ARG A 6 9.12 2.18 6.02
C ARG A 6 7.64 1.80 5.96
N LEU A 7 7.34 0.50 5.95
CA LEU A 7 5.96 0.03 5.93
C LEU A 7 5.21 0.49 7.17
N LEU A 8 5.82 0.40 8.34
CA LEU A 8 5.19 0.88 9.56
C LEU A 8 4.90 2.37 9.50
N ALA A 9 5.82 3.16 8.94
CA ALA A 9 5.63 4.59 8.79
C ALA A 9 4.44 4.91 7.86
N LEU A 10 4.32 4.17 6.77
CA LEU A 10 3.21 4.35 5.85
C LEU A 10 1.87 3.96 6.47
N LEU A 11 1.84 2.85 7.19
CA LEU A 11 0.62 2.39 7.85
C LEU A 11 0.20 3.31 8.98
N ALA A 12 1.16 3.94 9.66
CA ALA A 12 0.86 4.89 10.73
C ALA A 12 0.13 6.13 10.24
N GLU A 13 0.20 6.45 8.96
CA GLU A 13 -0.53 7.56 8.36
C GLU A 13 -1.98 7.22 8.07
N CYS A 14 -2.37 5.95 8.20
CA CYS A 14 -3.71 5.48 7.88
C CYS A 14 -4.57 5.43 9.14
N PRO A 15 -5.87 5.69 9.03
CA PRO A 15 -6.76 5.52 10.18
C PRO A 15 -6.85 4.05 10.58
N PRO A 16 -7.04 3.75 11.88
CA PRO A 16 -7.03 2.36 12.35
C PRO A 16 -8.18 1.51 11.85
N ASP A 17 -9.23 2.11 11.35
CA ASP A 17 -10.39 1.39 10.80
C ASP A 17 -10.31 1.20 9.28
N ALA A 18 -9.22 1.64 8.64
CA ALA A 18 -9.00 1.37 7.23
C ALA A 18 -8.81 -0.15 7.02
N GLN A 19 -9.28 -0.64 5.90
CA GLN A 19 -9.21 -2.06 5.57
C GLN A 19 -8.04 -2.35 4.66
N VAL A 20 -7.42 -3.51 4.84
CA VAL A 20 -6.26 -3.92 4.06
C VAL A 20 -6.63 -5.13 3.22
N PHE A 21 -6.31 -5.06 1.92
CA PHE A 21 -6.54 -6.14 0.98
C PHE A 21 -5.22 -6.52 0.33
N ALA A 22 -5.07 -7.80 0.00
CA ALA A 22 -3.93 -8.25 -0.79
C ALA A 22 -4.05 -7.65 -2.19
N TYR A 23 -2.91 -7.27 -2.76
CA TYR A 23 -2.88 -6.82 -4.15
C TYR A 23 -2.92 -8.03 -5.07
N GLU A 24 -3.87 -8.03 -6.00
CA GLU A 24 -4.06 -9.15 -6.93
C GLU A 24 -3.43 -8.86 -8.29
N GLY A 25 -2.19 -8.47 -8.30
CA GLY A 25 -1.46 -8.22 -9.53
C GLY A 25 -0.22 -9.09 -9.61
N GLU A 26 0.65 -8.77 -10.55
CA GLU A 26 1.91 -9.47 -10.70
C GLU A 26 2.88 -9.16 -9.56
N ASP A 27 2.72 -7.99 -8.94
CA ASP A 27 3.57 -7.54 -7.85
C ASP A 27 2.97 -7.94 -6.50
N THR A 28 3.83 -8.16 -5.54
CA THR A 28 3.41 -8.43 -4.17
C THR A 28 3.15 -7.11 -3.44
N GLY A 29 2.02 -7.01 -2.79
CA GLY A 29 1.71 -5.78 -2.09
C GLY A 29 0.34 -5.79 -1.44
N MET A 30 -0.10 -4.60 -1.03
CA MET A 30 -1.38 -4.43 -0.36
C MET A 30 -2.09 -3.17 -0.84
N THR A 31 -3.40 -3.19 -0.75
CA THR A 31 -4.25 -2.04 -0.97
C THR A 31 -4.95 -1.71 0.35
N ILE A 32 -4.92 -0.44 0.73
CA ILE A 32 -5.57 0.03 1.95
C ILE A 32 -6.75 0.89 1.54
N GLN A 33 -7.93 0.50 1.98
CA GLN A 33 -9.17 1.23 1.69
C GLN A 33 -9.58 2.03 2.90
N PHE A 34 -9.71 3.33 2.72
CA PHE A 34 -10.12 4.24 3.78
C PHE A 34 -11.64 4.33 3.86
N PRO A 35 -12.17 4.73 5.03
CA PRO A 35 -13.63 4.86 5.20
C PRO A 35 -14.29 5.84 4.23
N ASP A 36 -13.56 6.83 3.71
CA ASP A 36 -14.09 7.80 2.76
C ASP A 36 -14.12 7.29 1.32
N GLY A 37 -13.65 6.06 1.08
CA GLY A 37 -13.60 5.47 -0.25
C GLY A 37 -12.29 5.68 -0.99
N SER A 38 -11.39 6.47 -0.45
CA SER A 38 -10.06 6.60 -1.03
C SER A 38 -9.24 5.32 -0.80
N ARG A 39 -8.20 5.16 -1.58
CA ARG A 39 -7.34 3.99 -1.50
C ARG A 39 -5.88 4.39 -1.58
N ARG A 40 -5.07 3.64 -0.87
CA ARG A 40 -3.62 3.74 -0.97
C ARG A 40 -3.10 2.35 -1.29
N TRP A 41 -2.11 2.25 -2.16
CA TRP A 41 -1.49 0.95 -2.42
C TRP A 41 0.00 1.03 -2.13
N ILE A 42 0.52 -0.11 -1.66
CA ILE A 42 1.94 -0.28 -1.36
C ILE A 42 2.34 -1.60 -1.99
N ARG A 43 3.29 -1.57 -2.92
CA ARG A 43 3.81 -2.76 -3.57
C ARG A 43 5.25 -2.95 -3.17
N ALA A 44 5.59 -4.14 -2.75
CA ALA A 44 6.92 -4.43 -2.21
C ALA A 44 8.00 -4.59 -3.28
N GLY A 45 7.60 -4.62 -4.54
CA GLY A 45 8.52 -4.91 -5.64
C GLY A 45 8.47 -6.38 -6.00
N GLU A 46 8.89 -6.68 -7.22
CA GLU A 46 8.82 -8.03 -7.75
C GLU A 46 10.01 -8.89 -7.32
N TYR A 47 11.18 -8.29 -7.28
CA TYR A 47 12.42 -8.98 -6.93
C TYR A 47 13.23 -8.14 -5.94
N ASP A 48 13.92 -8.82 -5.06
CA ASP A 48 14.64 -8.20 -3.95
C ASP A 48 15.72 -7.20 -4.36
N GLU A 49 16.34 -7.42 -5.50
CA GLU A 49 17.55 -6.71 -5.84
C GLU A 49 17.35 -5.55 -6.79
N LEU A 50 16.29 -5.59 -7.56
CA LEU A 50 16.18 -4.74 -8.73
C LEU A 50 15.09 -3.69 -8.63
N ASP A 51 14.09 -3.94 -7.81
CA ASP A 51 12.92 -3.06 -7.81
C ASP A 51 12.73 -2.38 -6.48
N ASP A 52 12.58 -1.08 -6.53
CA ASP A 52 12.13 -0.33 -5.39
C ASP A 52 10.65 -0.62 -5.17
N TYR A 53 10.19 -0.45 -3.94
CA TYR A 53 8.77 -0.52 -3.70
C TYR A 53 8.08 0.68 -4.38
N THR A 54 6.80 0.49 -4.68
CA THR A 54 5.98 1.58 -5.21
C THR A 54 4.80 1.83 -4.29
N GLU A 55 4.38 3.07 -4.26
CA GLU A 55 3.20 3.46 -3.49
C GLU A 55 2.38 4.46 -4.30
N GLY A 56 1.10 4.52 -4.05
CA GLY A 56 0.24 5.45 -4.73
C GLY A 56 -1.02 5.71 -3.93
N PHE A 57 -1.75 6.73 -4.34
CA PHE A 57 -2.97 7.14 -3.68
C PHE A 57 -4.03 7.44 -4.73
N GLU A 58 -5.23 6.96 -4.50
CA GLU A 58 -6.38 7.24 -5.35
C GLU A 58 -7.46 7.91 -4.51
N PRO A 59 -7.86 9.16 -4.86
CA PRO A 59 -8.89 9.84 -4.10
C PRO A 59 -10.24 9.15 -4.23
N PRO A 60 -11.19 9.43 -3.34
CA PRO A 60 -12.51 8.83 -3.44
C PRO A 60 -13.22 9.31 -4.71
N GLU A 61 -14.01 8.41 -5.27
CA GLU A 61 -14.88 8.76 -6.38
C GLU A 61 -16.01 9.62 -5.86
N GLY A 62 -16.11 10.81 -6.38
CA GLY A 62 -17.11 11.72 -5.87
C GLY A 62 -17.73 12.61 -6.85
#